data_4e985cc521d04f9d2e3a29d51cb5c216
#
_entry.id   4e985cc521d04f9d2e3a29d51cb5c216
#
_cell.length_a   1.000
_cell.length_b   1.000
_cell.length_c   1.000
_cell.angle_alpha   90.00
_cell.angle_beta   90.00
_cell.angle_gamma   90.00
#
_symmetry.space_group_name_H-M   'P 1'
#
loop_
_entity.id
_entity.type
_entity.pdbx_description
1 polymer ?
#
loop_
_entity_poly.entity_id
_entity_poly.type
_entity_poly.pdbx_seq_one_letter_code
_entity_poly.pdbx_strand_id
1 'polypeptide(L)'
;MSESRASGSGASLSQVQGILRLSVWVLAFVVCIVLIGIPLLAVLPPLFALGAGGLIGLALASVLSGTIYVLPEFQRAILLRMGRFEATKGPGFFTAIPWPPFYQSVAQILDMRIHSRPVKAAETLTSDNVPVDCQAVIFYRVEDPRQASLEVRDYEEAVFRAANAALKDIIGSLSLSELLGERDKVAGRLEEILDESAVEFGVDITSVELTDVQVPQDLVEDISAQAQAERERDARVAEVERITEVADIFESAAQRMSDRAVRLYELQALQNVAKEKGARTIVWGMGPDPEGQRLAAGSAAGASEGDKGEG
;
A
#
# COMPACT_ATOMS: atom_id res chain seq x y z
N MET A 1 0.37 -13.91 -14.33
CA MET A 1 1.13 -15.10 -14.84
C MET A 1 2.40 -15.35 -14.00
N SER A 2 2.34 -15.19 -12.67
CA SER A 2 3.50 -15.30 -11.74
C SER A 2 3.28 -16.24 -10.54
N GLU A 3 2.17 -16.96 -10.47
CA GLU A 3 1.88 -17.87 -9.32
C GLU A 3 2.47 -19.28 -9.43
N SER A 4 3.07 -19.64 -10.55
CA SER A 4 3.52 -21.04 -10.77
C SER A 4 4.97 -21.35 -10.34
N ARG A 5 5.74 -20.37 -9.82
CA ARG A 5 7.15 -20.61 -9.44
C ARG A 5 7.41 -20.84 -7.95
N ALA A 6 6.49 -20.54 -7.07
CA ALA A 6 6.68 -20.72 -5.62
C ALA A 6 6.46 -22.17 -5.14
N SER A 7 5.78 -23.01 -5.93
CA SER A 7 5.49 -24.42 -5.53
C SER A 7 6.67 -25.39 -5.72
N GLY A 8 7.70 -24.99 -6.46
CA GLY A 8 8.80 -25.89 -6.82
C GLY A 8 9.82 -26.18 -5.71
N SER A 9 10.06 -25.24 -4.79
CA SER A 9 11.09 -25.41 -3.75
C SER A 9 10.60 -26.23 -2.55
N GLY A 10 9.34 -26.12 -2.20
CA GLY A 10 8.73 -26.92 -1.12
C GLY A 10 8.62 -28.41 -1.48
N ALA A 11 8.35 -28.72 -2.74
CA ALA A 11 8.25 -30.09 -3.23
C ALA A 11 9.59 -30.83 -3.20
N SER A 12 10.70 -30.16 -3.50
CA SER A 12 12.04 -30.77 -3.46
C SER A 12 12.51 -31.10 -2.04
N LEU A 13 12.23 -30.25 -1.07
CA LEU A 13 12.60 -30.47 0.34
C LEU A 13 11.75 -31.58 0.98
N SER A 14 10.47 -31.66 0.66
CA SER A 14 9.60 -32.74 1.12
C SER A 14 10.02 -34.09 0.52
N GLN A 15 10.48 -34.10 -0.72
CA GLN A 15 11.04 -35.32 -1.37
C GLN A 15 12.36 -35.75 -0.72
N VAL A 16 13.27 -34.82 -0.43
CA VAL A 16 14.54 -35.13 0.28
C VAL A 16 14.26 -35.68 1.68
N GLN A 17 13.35 -35.09 2.44
CA GLN A 17 12.91 -35.61 3.73
C GLN A 17 12.27 -36.98 3.61
N GLY A 18 11.46 -37.21 2.56
CA GLY A 18 10.85 -38.50 2.27
C GLY A 18 11.88 -39.57 2.00
N ILE A 19 12.87 -39.27 1.14
CA ILE A 19 13.98 -40.19 0.80
C ILE A 19 14.84 -40.50 2.03
N LEU A 20 15.17 -39.49 2.84
CA LEU A 20 15.98 -39.63 4.04
C LEU A 20 15.24 -40.47 5.11
N ARG A 21 13.95 -40.25 5.32
CA ARG A 21 13.11 -41.09 6.21
C ARG A 21 13.03 -42.52 5.71
N LEU A 22 12.88 -42.70 4.41
CA LEU A 22 12.81 -44.04 3.79
C LEU A 22 14.16 -44.76 3.90
N SER A 23 15.28 -44.09 3.69
CA SER A 23 16.61 -44.69 3.84
C SER A 23 16.90 -45.08 5.30
N VAL A 24 16.55 -44.23 6.27
CA VAL A 24 16.66 -44.54 7.69
C VAL A 24 15.73 -45.69 8.08
N TRP A 25 14.52 -45.72 7.53
CA TRP A 25 13.56 -46.78 7.76
C TRP A 25 14.10 -48.13 7.26
N VAL A 26 14.63 -48.17 6.04
CA VAL A 26 15.23 -49.40 5.45
C VAL A 26 16.46 -49.86 6.26
N LEU A 27 17.34 -48.93 6.63
CA LEU A 27 18.53 -49.21 7.41
C LEU A 27 18.16 -49.76 8.80
N ALA A 28 17.24 -49.11 9.49
CA ALA A 28 16.75 -49.56 10.81
C ALA A 28 16.08 -50.94 10.71
N PHE A 29 15.28 -51.16 9.67
CA PHE A 29 14.66 -52.48 9.41
C PHE A 29 15.69 -53.58 9.22
N VAL A 30 16.70 -53.33 8.38
CA VAL A 30 17.78 -54.32 8.16
C VAL A 30 18.57 -54.60 9.43
N VAL A 31 18.94 -53.55 10.19
CA VAL A 31 19.65 -53.68 11.45
C VAL A 31 18.82 -54.46 12.48
N CYS A 32 17.53 -54.20 12.57
CA CYS A 32 16.64 -54.94 13.46
C CYS A 32 16.49 -56.40 13.07
N ILE A 33 16.40 -56.74 11.78
CA ILE A 33 16.36 -58.14 11.32
C ILE A 33 17.66 -58.85 11.67
N VAL A 34 18.81 -58.19 11.49
CA VAL A 34 20.12 -58.78 11.82
C VAL A 34 20.28 -59.00 13.34
N LEU A 35 19.97 -57.98 14.14
CA LEU A 35 20.16 -58.03 15.61
C LEU A 35 19.14 -58.93 16.34
N ILE A 36 17.90 -58.99 15.86
CA ILE A 36 16.83 -59.70 16.52
C ILE A 36 16.53 -61.02 15.81
N GLY A 37 16.52 -61.01 14.50
CA GLY A 37 16.18 -62.19 13.70
C GLY A 37 17.24 -63.30 13.79
N ILE A 38 18.54 -62.96 13.76
CA ILE A 38 19.63 -63.97 13.82
C ILE A 38 19.61 -64.73 15.17
N PRO A 39 19.63 -64.10 16.34
CA PRO A 39 19.59 -64.83 17.59
C PRO A 39 18.26 -65.59 17.81
N LEU A 40 17.15 -65.09 17.25
CA LEU A 40 15.87 -65.77 17.35
C LEU A 40 15.80 -67.07 16.52
N LEU A 41 16.58 -67.19 15.46
CA LEU A 41 16.75 -68.41 14.68
C LEU A 41 17.40 -69.57 15.49
N ALA A 42 18.13 -69.23 16.56
CA ALA A 42 18.72 -70.22 17.45
C ALA A 42 17.70 -70.85 18.46
N VAL A 43 16.57 -70.19 18.66
CA VAL A 43 15.58 -70.60 19.67
C VAL A 43 14.27 -71.08 19.07
N LEU A 44 13.84 -70.55 17.91
CA LEU A 44 12.56 -70.91 17.27
C LEU A 44 12.76 -71.49 15.85
N PRO A 45 11.74 -72.25 15.38
CA PRO A 45 11.75 -72.67 13.95
C PRO A 45 11.88 -71.50 12.99
N PRO A 46 12.63 -71.69 11.89
CA PRO A 46 13.06 -70.54 11.03
C PRO A 46 11.91 -69.71 10.49
N LEU A 47 10.76 -70.31 10.25
CA LEU A 47 9.58 -69.61 9.74
C LEU A 47 8.98 -68.62 10.75
N PHE A 48 8.92 -69.02 12.05
CA PHE A 48 8.41 -68.19 13.12
C PHE A 48 9.42 -67.10 13.53
N ALA A 49 10.71 -67.41 13.52
CA ALA A 49 11.76 -66.48 13.85
C ALA A 49 11.85 -65.31 12.86
N LEU A 50 11.76 -65.60 11.55
CA LEU A 50 11.73 -64.59 10.50
C LEU A 50 10.43 -63.74 10.54
N GLY A 51 9.29 -64.37 10.82
CA GLY A 51 8.01 -63.66 10.92
C GLY A 51 7.97 -62.70 12.12
N ALA A 52 8.34 -63.17 13.30
CA ALA A 52 8.38 -62.37 14.50
C ALA A 52 9.45 -61.26 14.46
N GLY A 53 10.66 -61.58 13.99
CA GLY A 53 11.74 -60.62 13.77
C GLY A 53 11.37 -59.54 12.75
N GLY A 54 10.68 -59.92 11.66
CA GLY A 54 10.18 -59.01 10.66
C GLY A 54 9.12 -58.03 11.20
N LEU A 55 8.15 -58.52 11.97
CA LEU A 55 7.13 -57.67 12.58
C LEU A 55 7.71 -56.68 13.62
N ILE A 56 8.60 -57.15 14.49
CA ILE A 56 9.28 -56.31 15.47
C ILE A 56 10.19 -55.29 14.78
N GLY A 57 10.92 -55.70 13.74
CA GLY A 57 11.76 -54.84 12.95
C GLY A 57 10.97 -53.76 12.23
N LEU A 58 9.81 -54.07 11.67
CA LEU A 58 8.92 -53.16 11.00
C LEU A 58 8.32 -52.14 11.98
N ALA A 59 7.93 -52.58 13.17
CA ALA A 59 7.44 -51.69 14.21
C ALA A 59 8.53 -50.71 14.68
N LEU A 60 9.74 -51.21 14.97
CA LEU A 60 10.88 -50.37 15.39
C LEU A 60 11.34 -49.40 14.31
N ALA A 61 11.43 -49.87 13.05
CA ALA A 61 11.82 -49.01 11.93
C ALA A 61 10.81 -47.90 11.67
N SER A 62 9.50 -48.20 11.78
CA SER A 62 8.43 -47.19 11.66
C SER A 62 8.55 -46.09 12.69
N VAL A 63 8.92 -46.47 13.89
CA VAL A 63 9.11 -45.55 15.01
C VAL A 63 10.35 -44.68 14.88
N LEU A 64 11.50 -45.27 14.56
CA LEU A 64 12.73 -44.51 14.35
C LEU A 64 12.62 -43.51 13.19
N SER A 65 11.96 -43.92 12.11
CA SER A 65 11.74 -43.06 10.94
C SER A 65 10.95 -41.76 11.28
N GLY A 66 10.01 -41.84 12.19
CA GLY A 66 9.23 -40.65 12.65
C GLY A 66 9.99 -39.69 13.56
N THR A 67 11.19 -40.10 14.04
CA THR A 67 11.95 -39.35 15.05
C THR A 67 12.90 -38.31 14.46
N ILE A 68 13.17 -38.39 13.16
CA ILE A 68 14.21 -37.62 12.48
C ILE A 68 13.58 -36.44 11.72
N TYR A 69 14.08 -35.24 11.99
CA TYR A 69 13.71 -34.00 11.32
C TYR A 69 14.96 -33.29 10.80
N VAL A 70 14.85 -32.77 9.58
CA VAL A 70 15.86 -31.90 8.97
C VAL A 70 15.22 -30.59 8.61
N LEU A 71 15.75 -29.49 9.15
CA LEU A 71 15.26 -28.13 8.92
C LEU A 71 16.23 -27.37 8.04
N PRO A 72 15.76 -26.68 7.01
CA PRO A 72 16.55 -25.74 6.25
C PRO A 72 16.94 -24.52 7.12
N GLU A 73 17.91 -23.74 6.67
CA GLU A 73 18.50 -22.63 7.42
C GLU A 73 17.47 -21.55 7.82
N PHE A 74 16.48 -21.37 6.99
CA PHE A 74 15.43 -20.35 7.18
C PHE A 74 14.26 -20.81 8.04
N GLN A 75 14.27 -22.03 8.58
CA GLN A 75 13.18 -22.57 9.40
C GLN A 75 13.61 -22.79 10.86
N ARG A 76 12.63 -22.63 11.76
CA ARG A 76 12.75 -22.95 13.18
C ARG A 76 11.61 -23.87 13.56
N ALA A 77 11.88 -24.84 14.42
CA ALA A 77 10.86 -25.74 14.95
C ALA A 77 10.67 -25.53 16.44
N ILE A 78 9.43 -25.48 16.87
CA ILE A 78 9.06 -25.43 18.27
C ILE A 78 8.88 -26.85 18.78
N LEU A 79 9.72 -27.23 19.74
CA LEU A 79 9.68 -28.54 20.37
C LEU A 79 8.94 -28.47 21.69
N LEU A 80 7.90 -29.32 21.82
CA LEU A 80 7.18 -29.51 23.06
C LEU A 80 7.57 -30.84 23.68
N ARG A 81 7.72 -30.87 25.01
CA ARG A 81 7.87 -32.08 25.81
C ARG A 81 6.68 -32.21 26.74
N MET A 82 5.92 -33.29 26.61
CA MET A 82 4.70 -33.52 27.41
C MET A 82 3.73 -32.33 27.37
N GLY A 83 3.61 -31.65 26.21
CA GLY A 83 2.75 -30.48 26.03
C GLY A 83 3.32 -29.15 26.56
N ARG A 84 4.53 -29.16 27.14
CA ARG A 84 5.21 -27.92 27.60
C ARG A 84 6.34 -27.57 26.63
N PHE A 85 6.57 -26.27 26.44
CA PHE A 85 7.70 -25.77 25.66
C PHE A 85 9.02 -26.28 26.23
N GLU A 86 9.84 -26.89 25.38
CA GLU A 86 11.18 -27.37 25.74
C GLU A 86 12.26 -26.47 25.14
N ALA A 87 12.24 -26.32 23.83
CA ALA A 87 13.23 -25.51 23.13
C ALA A 87 12.78 -25.16 21.69
N THR A 88 13.35 -24.07 21.17
CA THR A 88 13.32 -23.76 19.75
C THR A 88 14.51 -24.43 19.06
N LYS A 89 14.27 -25.29 18.10
CA LYS A 89 15.32 -25.96 17.31
C LYS A 89 15.67 -25.16 16.06
N GLY A 90 16.95 -24.93 15.91
CA GLY A 90 17.50 -24.25 14.74
C GLY A 90 17.61 -25.14 13.50
N PRO A 91 18.24 -24.61 12.43
CA PRO A 91 18.46 -25.35 11.21
C PRO A 91 19.39 -26.55 11.44
N GLY A 92 19.25 -27.53 10.55
CA GLY A 92 20.04 -28.74 10.58
C GLY A 92 19.25 -29.97 11.02
N PHE A 93 19.97 -30.96 11.51
CA PHE A 93 19.43 -32.24 11.92
C PHE A 93 19.07 -32.21 13.41
N PHE A 94 17.84 -32.62 13.75
CA PHE A 94 17.46 -32.87 15.14
C PHE A 94 16.53 -34.08 15.24
N THR A 95 16.46 -34.63 16.44
CA THR A 95 15.59 -35.77 16.75
C THR A 95 14.52 -35.30 17.75
N ALA A 96 13.26 -35.66 17.46
CA ALA A 96 12.16 -35.52 18.40
C ALA A 96 11.64 -36.93 18.75
N ILE A 97 11.81 -37.35 19.99
CA ILE A 97 11.45 -38.71 20.45
C ILE A 97 10.03 -38.70 20.99
N PRO A 98 9.03 -39.24 20.23
CA PRO A 98 7.62 -39.25 20.67
C PRO A 98 7.29 -40.27 21.74
N TRP A 99 8.28 -41.02 22.25
CA TRP A 99 8.09 -42.17 23.13
C TRP A 99 8.33 -41.87 24.61
N PRO A 100 7.74 -42.70 25.51
CA PRO A 100 8.11 -42.65 26.88
C PRO A 100 9.62 -42.90 27.07
N PRO A 101 10.32 -42.13 27.94
CA PRO A 101 9.83 -41.09 28.84
C PRO A 101 9.83 -39.67 28.25
N PHE A 102 10.23 -39.49 27.01
CA PHE A 102 10.49 -38.14 26.46
C PHE A 102 9.24 -37.41 25.97
N TYR A 103 8.29 -38.11 25.31
CA TYR A 103 7.06 -37.52 24.75
C TYR A 103 7.26 -36.17 24.05
N GLN A 104 8.30 -36.09 23.20
CA GLN A 104 8.58 -34.90 22.43
C GLN A 104 7.72 -34.83 21.16
N SER A 105 7.20 -33.65 20.87
CA SER A 105 6.45 -33.38 19.64
C SER A 105 6.87 -32.04 19.04
N VAL A 106 6.89 -31.95 17.73
CA VAL A 106 7.07 -30.68 17.01
C VAL A 106 5.69 -30.02 16.93
N ALA A 107 5.54 -28.85 17.56
CA ALA A 107 4.28 -28.11 17.55
C ALA A 107 4.07 -27.39 16.21
N GLN A 108 5.06 -26.65 15.78
CA GLN A 108 5.00 -25.86 14.56
C GLN A 108 6.40 -25.65 13.98
N ILE A 109 6.49 -25.52 12.66
CA ILE A 109 7.69 -25.10 11.95
C ILE A 109 7.41 -23.73 11.36
N LEU A 110 8.21 -22.75 11.73
CA LEU A 110 8.07 -21.35 11.33
C LEU A 110 9.14 -20.98 10.31
N ASP A 111 8.78 -20.22 9.29
CA ASP A 111 9.71 -19.62 8.33
C ASP A 111 10.16 -18.26 8.86
N MET A 112 11.48 -18.04 8.94
CA MET A 112 12.11 -16.84 9.49
C MET A 112 12.39 -15.78 8.42
N ARG A 113 12.02 -16.04 7.17
CA ARG A 113 12.23 -15.08 6.08
C ARG A 113 11.24 -13.94 6.17
N ILE A 114 11.52 -12.88 5.43
CA ILE A 114 10.60 -11.75 5.29
C ILE A 114 9.40 -12.21 4.47
N HIS A 115 8.22 -12.02 5.02
CA HIS A 115 6.93 -12.26 4.38
C HIS A 115 6.32 -10.92 3.98
N SER A 116 5.57 -10.91 2.90
CA SER A 116 4.80 -9.74 2.46
C SER A 116 3.31 -10.07 2.42
N ARG A 117 2.50 -9.16 2.99
CA ARG A 117 1.03 -9.30 3.01
C ARG A 117 0.37 -8.01 2.56
N PRO A 118 -0.50 -8.04 1.54
CA PRO A 118 -1.31 -6.89 1.18
C PRO A 118 -2.43 -6.70 2.20
N VAL A 119 -2.62 -5.46 2.62
CA VAL A 119 -3.72 -4.99 3.49
C VAL A 119 -4.56 -3.99 2.71
N LYS A 120 -5.86 -4.01 2.93
CA LYS A 120 -6.79 -3.11 2.24
C LYS A 120 -7.75 -2.48 3.25
N ALA A 121 -7.79 -1.16 3.24
CA ALA A 121 -8.83 -0.41 3.91
C ALA A 121 -9.80 0.12 2.84
N ALA A 122 -10.93 -0.55 2.70
CA ALA A 122 -11.97 -0.16 1.76
C ALA A 122 -13.00 0.75 2.44
N GLU A 123 -13.52 1.71 1.68
CA GLU A 123 -14.59 2.64 2.10
C GLU A 123 -14.31 3.32 3.45
N THR A 124 -13.04 3.70 3.68
CA THR A 124 -12.66 4.36 4.93
C THR A 124 -12.73 5.87 4.74
N LEU A 125 -13.35 6.56 5.70
CA LEU A 125 -13.46 8.01 5.68
C LEU A 125 -12.18 8.66 6.23
N THR A 126 -11.66 9.65 5.51
CA THR A 126 -10.61 10.55 5.98
C THR A 126 -11.16 11.55 7.00
N SER A 127 -10.29 12.32 7.66
CA SER A 127 -10.70 13.43 8.55
C SER A 127 -11.58 14.48 7.85
N ASP A 128 -11.43 14.63 6.52
CA ASP A 128 -12.21 15.51 5.65
C ASP A 128 -13.55 14.92 5.21
N ASN A 129 -13.95 13.76 5.75
CA ASN A 129 -15.15 13.02 5.36
C ASN A 129 -15.16 12.50 3.91
N VAL A 130 -13.99 12.31 3.30
CA VAL A 130 -13.86 11.75 1.95
C VAL A 130 -13.67 10.24 2.05
N PRO A 131 -14.54 9.43 1.43
CA PRO A 131 -14.33 7.98 1.37
C PRO A 131 -13.15 7.66 0.44
N VAL A 132 -12.23 6.82 0.94
CA VAL A 132 -11.04 6.38 0.20
C VAL A 132 -10.85 4.88 0.32
N ASP A 133 -10.34 4.29 -0.74
CA ASP A 133 -9.82 2.92 -0.74
C ASP A 133 -8.30 2.98 -0.72
N CYS A 134 -7.71 2.47 0.36
CA CYS A 134 -6.26 2.46 0.53
C CYS A 134 -5.73 1.04 0.57
N GLN A 135 -4.64 0.80 -0.14
CA GLN A 135 -3.91 -0.46 -0.12
C GLN A 135 -2.48 -0.24 0.35
N ALA A 136 -2.05 -1.09 1.27
CA ALA A 136 -0.68 -1.12 1.74
C ALA A 136 -0.13 -2.55 1.70
N VAL A 137 1.19 -2.69 1.62
CA VAL A 137 1.89 -3.96 1.75
C VAL A 137 2.77 -3.89 2.97
N ILE A 138 2.63 -4.88 3.85
CA ILE A 138 3.43 -5.00 5.07
C ILE A 138 4.49 -6.05 4.82
N PHE A 139 5.73 -5.73 5.14
CA PHE A 139 6.84 -6.67 5.16
C PHE A 139 7.18 -6.97 6.62
N TYR A 140 7.10 -8.23 6.99
CA TYR A 140 7.34 -8.68 8.35
C TYR A 140 8.14 -9.97 8.39
N ARG A 141 8.80 -10.24 9.50
CA ARG A 141 9.48 -11.50 9.78
C ARG A 141 9.20 -11.96 11.20
N VAL A 142 9.30 -13.25 11.45
CA VAL A 142 9.21 -13.80 12.80
C VAL A 142 10.54 -13.53 13.51
N GLU A 143 10.52 -12.82 14.64
CA GLU A 143 11.68 -12.56 15.46
C GLU A 143 11.80 -13.59 16.59
N ASP A 144 10.73 -13.77 17.37
CA ASP A 144 10.66 -14.81 18.40
C ASP A 144 9.68 -15.93 18.02
N PRO A 145 10.21 -17.08 17.54
CA PRO A 145 9.39 -18.23 17.19
C PRO A 145 8.56 -18.78 18.35
N ARG A 146 9.01 -18.59 19.59
CA ARG A 146 8.28 -19.05 20.78
C ARG A 146 6.98 -18.25 20.96
N GLN A 147 7.08 -16.92 20.94
CA GLN A 147 5.92 -16.05 21.09
C GLN A 147 4.95 -16.27 19.93
N ALA A 148 5.43 -16.27 18.69
CA ALA A 148 4.60 -16.44 17.51
C ALA A 148 3.82 -17.78 17.47
N SER A 149 4.36 -18.83 18.11
CA SER A 149 3.71 -20.15 18.10
C SER A 149 2.88 -20.46 19.36
N LEU A 150 3.22 -19.91 20.53
CA LEU A 150 2.62 -20.28 21.79
C LEU A 150 1.65 -19.25 22.35
N GLU A 151 1.86 -17.97 22.08
CA GLU A 151 1.03 -16.90 22.63
C GLU A 151 -0.13 -16.55 21.68
N VAL A 152 0.09 -16.72 20.38
CA VAL A 152 -0.93 -16.44 19.37
C VAL A 152 -1.23 -17.71 18.58
N ARG A 153 -2.49 -17.96 18.30
CA ARG A 153 -2.92 -19.13 17.53
C ARG A 153 -2.46 -19.06 16.06
N ASP A 154 -2.58 -17.87 15.47
CA ASP A 154 -2.21 -17.59 14.10
C ASP A 154 -1.66 -16.15 14.06
N TYR A 155 -0.33 -16.05 14.11
CA TYR A 155 0.35 -14.77 14.13
C TYR A 155 0.18 -13.99 12.80
N GLU A 156 0.06 -14.71 11.67
CA GLU A 156 -0.15 -14.08 10.36
C GLU A 156 -1.49 -13.34 10.32
N GLU A 157 -2.54 -14.00 10.80
CA GLU A 157 -3.86 -13.40 10.87
C GLU A 157 -3.94 -12.28 11.91
N ALA A 158 -3.23 -12.42 13.04
CA ALA A 158 -3.16 -11.39 14.07
C ALA A 158 -2.49 -10.10 13.54
N VAL A 159 -1.32 -10.23 12.90
CA VAL A 159 -0.62 -9.12 12.25
C VAL A 159 -1.50 -8.47 11.17
N PHE A 160 -2.15 -9.28 10.34
CA PHE A 160 -3.04 -8.78 9.30
C PHE A 160 -4.20 -7.95 9.86
N ARG A 161 -4.82 -8.41 10.94
CA ARG A 161 -5.93 -7.68 11.62
C ARG A 161 -5.44 -6.40 12.28
N ALA A 162 -4.31 -6.46 12.97
CA ALA A 162 -3.69 -5.27 13.57
C ALA A 162 -3.39 -4.22 12.50
N ALA A 163 -2.82 -4.65 11.39
CA ALA A 163 -2.50 -3.78 10.29
C ALA A 163 -3.72 -3.16 9.60
N ASN A 164 -4.78 -3.92 9.41
CA ASN A 164 -6.03 -3.36 8.88
C ASN A 164 -6.64 -2.33 9.83
N ALA A 165 -6.59 -2.58 11.14
CA ALA A 165 -7.09 -1.63 12.14
C ALA A 165 -6.24 -0.35 12.15
N ALA A 166 -4.91 -0.48 12.25
CA ALA A 166 -3.99 0.65 12.24
C ALA A 166 -4.09 1.48 10.95
N LEU A 167 -4.22 0.83 9.79
CA LEU A 167 -4.40 1.51 8.51
C LEU A 167 -5.68 2.35 8.50
N LYS A 168 -6.80 1.82 8.98
CA LYS A 168 -8.07 2.54 9.08
C LYS A 168 -7.99 3.72 10.05
N ASP A 169 -7.36 3.52 11.21
CA ASP A 169 -7.20 4.57 12.21
C ASP A 169 -6.36 5.73 11.70
N ILE A 170 -5.27 5.44 11.00
CA ILE A 170 -4.42 6.45 10.39
C ILE A 170 -5.19 7.20 9.30
N ILE A 171 -5.87 6.50 8.37
CA ILE A 171 -6.66 7.16 7.31
C ILE A 171 -7.71 8.07 7.93
N GLY A 172 -8.41 7.62 8.97
CA GLY A 172 -9.42 8.42 9.67
C GLY A 172 -8.87 9.66 10.37
N SER A 173 -7.59 9.68 10.70
CA SER A 173 -6.92 10.81 11.38
C SER A 173 -6.33 11.85 10.42
N LEU A 174 -6.14 11.51 9.14
CA LEU A 174 -5.47 12.34 8.13
C LEU A 174 -6.46 12.92 7.14
N SER A 175 -6.10 14.09 6.56
CA SER A 175 -6.80 14.64 5.41
C SER A 175 -6.40 13.93 4.10
N LEU A 176 -7.25 14.01 3.07
CA LEU A 176 -6.93 13.46 1.76
C LEU A 176 -5.63 14.05 1.18
N SER A 177 -5.41 15.36 1.40
CA SER A 177 -4.21 16.06 0.93
C SER A 177 -2.93 15.52 1.59
N GLU A 178 -2.96 15.27 2.90
CA GLU A 178 -1.84 14.67 3.64
C GLU A 178 -1.59 13.23 3.20
N LEU A 179 -2.66 12.45 3.02
CA LEU A 179 -2.58 11.05 2.58
C LEU A 179 -1.92 10.91 1.19
N LEU A 180 -2.21 11.84 0.27
CA LEU A 180 -1.65 11.83 -1.09
C LEU A 180 -0.26 12.48 -1.17
N GLY A 181 -0.02 13.53 -0.37
CA GLY A 181 1.21 14.33 -0.40
C GLY A 181 2.35 13.76 0.43
N GLU A 182 2.06 13.08 1.54
CA GLU A 182 3.05 12.67 2.53
C GLU A 182 3.04 11.15 2.78
N ARG A 183 2.98 10.36 1.70
CA ARG A 183 2.89 8.89 1.76
C ARG A 183 3.95 8.24 2.64
N ASP A 184 5.20 8.73 2.56
CA ASP A 184 6.31 8.19 3.35
C ASP A 184 6.12 8.42 4.87
N LYS A 185 5.55 9.57 5.25
CA LYS A 185 5.24 9.83 6.66
C LYS A 185 4.10 8.96 7.18
N VAL A 186 3.10 8.71 6.33
CA VAL A 186 1.98 7.84 6.66
C VAL A 186 2.47 6.41 6.83
N ALA A 187 3.34 5.93 5.92
CA ALA A 187 3.96 4.61 6.02
C ALA A 187 4.79 4.47 7.30
N GLY A 188 5.60 5.47 7.66
CA GLY A 188 6.39 5.47 8.89
C GLY A 188 5.55 5.47 10.18
N ARG A 189 4.43 6.21 10.20
CA ARG A 189 3.48 6.14 11.34
C ARG A 189 2.81 4.79 11.45
N LEU A 190 2.46 4.18 10.31
CA LEU A 190 1.86 2.85 10.29
C LEU A 190 2.85 1.80 10.79
N GLU A 191 4.12 1.89 10.39
CA GLU A 191 5.21 1.05 10.87
C GLU A 191 5.37 1.15 12.39
N GLU A 192 5.42 2.37 12.95
CA GLU A 192 5.56 2.61 14.40
C GLU A 192 4.41 2.00 15.22
N ILE A 193 3.14 2.19 14.77
CA ILE A 193 1.97 1.63 15.45
C ILE A 193 1.96 0.09 15.35
N LEU A 194 2.37 -0.42 14.20
CA LEU A 194 2.40 -1.87 13.99
C LEU A 194 3.52 -2.54 14.77
N ASP A 195 4.69 -1.91 14.88
CA ASP A 195 5.79 -2.44 15.67
C ASP A 195 5.39 -2.64 17.12
N GLU A 196 4.71 -1.67 17.73
CA GLU A 196 4.23 -1.80 19.11
C GLU A 196 3.30 -3.01 19.28
N SER A 197 2.40 -3.24 18.32
CA SER A 197 1.48 -4.38 18.36
C SER A 197 2.15 -5.71 17.98
N ALA A 198 3.11 -5.68 17.06
CA ALA A 198 3.75 -6.88 16.50
C ALA A 198 4.71 -7.56 17.50
N VAL A 199 5.31 -6.78 18.41
CA VAL A 199 6.16 -7.31 19.49
C VAL A 199 5.39 -8.32 20.36
N GLU A 200 4.11 -8.10 20.63
CA GLU A 200 3.28 -9.04 21.38
C GLU A 200 3.11 -10.39 20.66
N PHE A 201 3.19 -10.38 19.32
CA PHE A 201 3.04 -11.57 18.49
C PHE A 201 4.39 -12.24 18.16
N GLY A 202 5.51 -11.69 18.64
CA GLY A 202 6.85 -12.19 18.34
C GLY A 202 7.27 -11.97 16.87
N VAL A 203 6.73 -10.91 16.25
CA VAL A 203 6.94 -10.54 14.85
C VAL A 203 7.57 -9.15 14.80
N ASP A 204 8.51 -8.94 13.89
CA ASP A 204 9.18 -7.68 13.61
C ASP A 204 8.67 -7.14 12.26
N ILE A 205 8.21 -5.89 12.24
CA ILE A 205 7.78 -5.22 11.02
C ILE A 205 9.01 -4.60 10.36
N THR A 206 9.36 -5.10 9.19
CA THR A 206 10.57 -4.64 8.48
C THR A 206 10.32 -3.34 7.72
N SER A 207 9.16 -3.21 7.08
CA SER A 207 8.72 -1.99 6.40
C SER A 207 7.24 -2.06 6.05
N VAL A 208 6.66 -0.90 5.85
CA VAL A 208 5.29 -0.75 5.33
C VAL A 208 5.32 0.15 4.12
N GLU A 209 4.66 -0.25 3.04
CA GLU A 209 4.58 0.52 1.80
C GLU A 209 3.12 0.76 1.41
N LEU A 210 2.73 2.03 1.24
CA LEU A 210 1.45 2.38 0.64
C LEU A 210 1.55 2.18 -0.87
N THR A 211 0.68 1.29 -1.40
CA THR A 211 0.71 0.92 -2.81
C THR A 211 -0.22 1.80 -3.62
N ASP A 212 -1.46 1.94 -3.19
CA ASP A 212 -2.49 2.63 -3.95
C ASP A 212 -3.50 3.33 -3.02
N VAL A 213 -3.92 4.53 -3.44
CA VAL A 213 -4.98 5.30 -2.77
C VAL A 213 -5.97 5.70 -3.85
N GLN A 214 -7.15 5.11 -3.82
CA GLN A 214 -8.22 5.37 -4.79
C GLN A 214 -9.31 6.20 -4.12
N VAL A 215 -9.77 7.22 -4.83
CA VAL A 215 -10.91 8.06 -4.46
C VAL A 215 -12.04 7.75 -5.44
N PRO A 216 -13.30 7.64 -5.00
CA PRO A 216 -14.44 7.47 -5.88
C PRO A 216 -14.49 8.54 -6.98
N GLN A 217 -14.77 8.13 -8.22
CA GLN A 217 -14.72 9.02 -9.39
C GLN A 217 -15.68 10.20 -9.29
N ASP A 218 -16.85 9.99 -8.70
CA ASP A 218 -17.86 11.03 -8.49
C ASP A 218 -17.31 12.21 -7.67
N LEU A 219 -16.51 11.91 -6.65
CA LEU A 219 -15.88 12.92 -5.80
C LEU A 219 -14.67 13.59 -6.47
N VAL A 220 -13.96 12.90 -7.34
CA VAL A 220 -12.85 13.48 -8.11
C VAL A 220 -13.36 14.58 -9.04
N GLU A 221 -14.54 14.40 -9.66
CA GLU A 221 -15.18 15.41 -10.52
C GLU A 221 -15.60 16.63 -9.69
N ASP A 222 -16.22 16.44 -8.53
CA ASP A 222 -16.64 17.53 -7.64
C ASP A 222 -15.44 18.31 -7.09
N ILE A 223 -14.40 17.63 -6.61
CA ILE A 223 -13.17 18.27 -6.12
C ILE A 223 -12.46 19.03 -7.23
N SER A 224 -12.42 18.47 -8.44
CA SER A 224 -11.80 19.14 -9.60
C SER A 224 -12.57 20.38 -10.01
N ALA A 225 -13.91 20.33 -10.00
CA ALA A 225 -14.77 21.47 -10.28
C ALA A 225 -14.61 22.57 -9.22
N GLN A 226 -14.54 22.21 -7.95
CA GLN A 226 -14.29 23.16 -6.84
C GLN A 226 -12.91 23.79 -6.95
N ALA A 227 -11.86 23.00 -7.19
CA ALA A 227 -10.50 23.50 -7.38
C ALA A 227 -10.38 24.44 -8.59
N GLN A 228 -11.13 24.14 -9.66
CA GLN A 228 -11.18 25.00 -10.84
C GLN A 228 -11.90 26.33 -10.53
N ALA A 229 -13.02 26.29 -9.83
CA ALA A 229 -13.75 27.49 -9.39
C ALA A 229 -12.91 28.38 -8.45
N GLU A 230 -12.13 27.77 -7.56
CA GLU A 230 -11.21 28.50 -6.68
C GLU A 230 -10.08 29.17 -7.45
N ARG A 231 -9.44 28.45 -8.38
CA ARG A 231 -8.42 29.02 -9.28
C ARG A 231 -8.96 30.16 -10.13
N GLU A 232 -10.18 30.05 -10.65
CA GLU A 232 -10.84 31.12 -11.40
C GLU A 232 -11.11 32.35 -10.54
N ARG A 233 -11.53 32.11 -9.27
CA ARG A 233 -11.73 33.20 -8.30
C ARG A 233 -10.41 33.89 -7.99
N ASP A 234 -9.34 33.15 -7.71
CA ASP A 234 -8.03 33.71 -7.41
C ASP A 234 -7.45 34.48 -8.62
N ALA A 235 -7.64 33.92 -9.83
CA ALA A 235 -7.27 34.61 -11.06
C ALA A 235 -8.03 35.93 -11.25
N ARG A 236 -9.32 35.98 -10.92
CA ARG A 236 -10.12 37.22 -10.97
C ARG A 236 -9.67 38.22 -9.92
N VAL A 237 -9.34 37.79 -8.70
CA VAL A 237 -8.82 38.68 -7.63
C VAL A 237 -7.49 39.26 -8.08
N ALA A 238 -6.55 38.45 -8.55
CA ALA A 238 -5.28 38.92 -9.07
C ALA A 238 -5.43 39.88 -10.24
N GLU A 239 -6.40 39.64 -11.14
CA GLU A 239 -6.71 40.56 -12.25
C GLU A 239 -7.22 41.89 -11.76
N VAL A 240 -8.14 41.93 -10.74
CA VAL A 240 -8.65 43.15 -10.15
C VAL A 240 -7.53 43.91 -9.44
N GLU A 241 -6.67 43.22 -8.68
CA GLU A 241 -5.52 43.85 -8.04
C GLU A 241 -4.58 44.49 -9.06
N ARG A 242 -4.30 43.80 -10.15
CA ARG A 242 -3.48 44.30 -11.25
C ARG A 242 -4.11 45.54 -11.91
N ILE A 243 -5.43 45.54 -12.15
CA ILE A 243 -6.15 46.68 -12.70
C ILE A 243 -6.08 47.87 -11.75
N THR A 244 -6.23 47.61 -10.45
CA THR A 244 -6.15 48.67 -9.44
C THR A 244 -4.74 49.29 -9.37
N GLU A 245 -3.71 48.45 -9.36
CA GLU A 245 -2.30 48.89 -9.40
C GLU A 245 -1.99 49.73 -10.65
N VAL A 246 -2.48 49.27 -11.81
CA VAL A 246 -2.35 50.03 -13.07
C VAL A 246 -3.09 51.34 -13.00
N ALA A 247 -4.31 51.41 -12.40
CA ALA A 247 -5.07 52.63 -12.22
C ALA A 247 -4.33 53.63 -11.33
N ASP A 248 -3.74 53.17 -10.22
CA ASP A 248 -2.97 54.04 -9.31
C ASP A 248 -1.71 54.62 -9.99
N ILE A 249 -1.05 53.78 -10.84
CA ILE A 249 0.09 54.22 -11.63
C ILE A 249 -0.36 55.33 -12.63
N PHE A 250 -1.48 55.12 -13.32
CA PHE A 250 -2.05 56.08 -14.23
C PHE A 250 -2.45 57.37 -13.54
N GLU A 251 -3.10 57.32 -12.37
CA GLU A 251 -3.46 58.48 -11.59
C GLU A 251 -2.23 59.27 -11.15
N SER A 252 -1.20 58.61 -10.65
CA SER A 252 0.06 59.22 -10.27
C SER A 252 0.81 59.83 -11.45
N ALA A 253 0.72 59.24 -12.62
CA ALA A 253 1.28 59.78 -13.86
C ALA A 253 0.50 60.98 -14.37
N ALA A 254 -0.83 60.92 -14.35
CA ALA A 254 -1.73 62.01 -14.74
C ALA A 254 -1.52 63.28 -13.90
N GLN A 255 -1.31 63.12 -12.58
CA GLN A 255 -1.00 64.23 -11.68
C GLN A 255 0.32 64.96 -11.99
N ARG A 256 1.25 64.27 -12.64
CA ARG A 256 2.56 64.83 -13.06
C ARG A 256 2.58 65.35 -14.50
N MET A 257 1.54 65.10 -15.29
CA MET A 257 1.43 65.51 -16.67
C MET A 257 0.77 66.90 -16.80
N SER A 258 1.21 67.69 -17.81
CA SER A 258 0.52 68.89 -18.15
C SER A 258 -0.80 68.61 -18.90
N ASP A 259 -1.78 69.50 -18.83
CA ASP A 259 -3.11 69.34 -19.47
C ASP A 259 -2.99 69.05 -20.99
N ARG A 260 -1.95 69.55 -21.64
CA ARG A 260 -1.67 69.27 -23.08
C ARG A 260 -1.22 67.83 -23.31
N ALA A 261 -0.46 67.25 -22.37
CA ALA A 261 0.02 65.88 -22.50
C ALA A 261 -1.11 64.89 -22.26
N VAL A 262 -2.01 65.16 -21.33
CA VAL A 262 -3.21 64.35 -21.06
C VAL A 262 -4.10 64.28 -22.32
N ARG A 263 -4.38 65.38 -22.98
CA ARG A 263 -5.18 65.42 -24.24
C ARG A 263 -4.52 64.66 -25.37
N LEU A 264 -3.19 64.69 -25.50
CA LEU A 264 -2.49 63.90 -26.51
C LEU A 264 -2.60 62.40 -26.24
N TYR A 265 -2.56 62.01 -24.98
CA TYR A 265 -2.72 60.59 -24.58
C TYR A 265 -4.16 60.07 -24.81
N GLU A 266 -5.16 60.91 -24.53
CA GLU A 266 -6.57 60.64 -24.86
C GLU A 266 -6.76 60.39 -26.37
N LEU A 267 -6.19 61.26 -27.20
CA LEU A 267 -6.24 61.11 -28.67
C LEU A 267 -5.52 59.85 -29.16
N GLN A 268 -4.43 59.49 -28.53
CA GLN A 268 -3.66 58.32 -28.87
C GLN A 268 -4.37 57.02 -28.46
N ALA A 269 -5.04 57.02 -27.27
CA ALA A 269 -5.87 55.91 -26.83
C ALA A 269 -7.07 55.69 -27.77
N LEU A 270 -7.72 56.77 -28.20
CA LEU A 270 -8.83 56.70 -29.17
C LEU A 270 -8.36 56.14 -30.55
N GLN A 271 -7.18 56.54 -31.00
CA GLN A 271 -6.59 56.00 -32.24
C GLN A 271 -6.28 54.51 -32.16
N ASN A 272 -5.83 54.01 -30.97
CA ASN A 272 -5.53 52.61 -30.78
C ASN A 272 -6.83 51.79 -30.75
N VAL A 273 -7.88 52.27 -30.12
CA VAL A 273 -9.22 51.62 -30.12
C VAL A 273 -9.80 51.61 -31.55
N ALA A 274 -9.60 52.69 -32.31
CA ALA A 274 -10.09 52.76 -33.70
C ALA A 274 -9.34 51.82 -34.66
N LYS A 275 -8.13 51.36 -34.31
CA LYS A 275 -7.33 50.38 -35.12
C LYS A 275 -7.72 48.93 -34.91
N GLU A 276 -8.42 48.60 -33.86
CA GLU A 276 -8.92 47.23 -33.67
C GLU A 276 -10.07 46.92 -34.63
N LYS A 277 -9.87 45.96 -35.49
CA LYS A 277 -10.86 45.53 -36.48
C LYS A 277 -12.12 45.01 -35.78
N GLY A 278 -13.19 45.77 -35.81
CA GLY A 278 -14.49 45.38 -35.28
C GLY A 278 -15.01 46.20 -34.09
N ALA A 279 -14.27 47.16 -33.57
CA ALA A 279 -14.73 48.00 -32.49
C ALA A 279 -15.75 49.07 -33.02
N ARG A 280 -17.02 48.85 -32.71
CA ARG A 280 -18.03 49.93 -32.80
C ARG A 280 -17.90 50.78 -31.54
N THR A 281 -17.06 51.82 -31.59
CA THR A 281 -16.89 52.73 -30.49
C THR A 281 -17.80 53.91 -30.65
N ILE A 282 -18.81 54.03 -29.77
CA ILE A 282 -19.62 55.25 -29.67
C ILE A 282 -18.90 56.17 -28.72
N VAL A 283 -18.21 57.18 -29.24
CA VAL A 283 -17.59 58.23 -28.41
C VAL A 283 -18.67 59.26 -28.05
N TRP A 284 -19.11 59.24 -26.80
CA TRP A 284 -19.93 60.31 -26.24
C TRP A 284 -19.06 61.50 -25.95
N GLY A 285 -19.40 62.66 -26.54
CA GLY A 285 -18.61 63.86 -26.57
C GLY A 285 -18.00 64.30 -25.26
N MET A 286 -16.69 64.34 -25.21
CA MET A 286 -15.90 65.03 -24.21
C MET A 286 -15.74 66.50 -24.63
N GLY A 287 -16.62 67.34 -24.17
CA GLY A 287 -16.46 68.80 -24.33
C GLY A 287 -17.73 69.57 -23.99
N PRO A 288 -17.62 70.77 -23.47
CA PRO A 288 -18.74 71.60 -23.11
C PRO A 288 -19.48 72.26 -24.30
N ASP A 289 -19.19 71.81 -25.56
CA ASP A 289 -19.81 72.36 -26.76
C ASP A 289 -21.13 71.68 -27.11
N PRO A 290 -22.26 72.35 -27.03
CA PRO A 290 -23.58 71.84 -27.40
C PRO A 290 -23.75 71.56 -28.89
N GLU A 291 -22.88 72.02 -29.79
CA GLU A 291 -22.93 71.76 -31.24
C GLU A 291 -22.33 70.37 -31.59
N GLY A 292 -21.36 69.86 -30.84
CA GLY A 292 -20.80 68.53 -31.07
C GLY A 292 -21.80 67.42 -30.80
N GLN A 293 -22.75 67.61 -29.86
CA GLN A 293 -23.82 66.64 -29.55
C GLN A 293 -24.84 66.49 -30.69
N ARG A 294 -25.08 67.52 -31.50
CA ARG A 294 -26.04 67.52 -32.60
C ARG A 294 -25.48 66.76 -33.82
N LEU A 295 -24.16 66.83 -34.05
CA LEU A 295 -23.51 66.09 -35.15
C LEU A 295 -23.43 64.58 -34.87
N ALA A 296 -23.22 64.17 -33.62
CA ALA A 296 -23.21 62.78 -33.25
C ALA A 296 -24.60 62.10 -33.30
N ALA A 297 -25.65 62.83 -32.95
CA ALA A 297 -27.05 62.34 -33.06
C ALA A 297 -27.50 62.17 -34.53
N GLY A 298 -27.00 63.02 -35.43
CA GLY A 298 -27.34 62.93 -36.85
C GLY A 298 -26.73 61.74 -37.60
N SER A 299 -25.54 61.27 -37.18
CA SER A 299 -24.89 60.14 -37.77
C SER A 299 -25.44 58.78 -37.31
N ALA A 300 -26.04 58.74 -36.14
CA ALA A 300 -26.70 57.52 -35.64
C ALA A 300 -28.03 57.26 -36.30
N ALA A 301 -28.77 58.27 -36.71
CA ALA A 301 -30.04 58.12 -37.39
C ALA A 301 -29.93 57.66 -38.84
N GLY A 302 -28.80 57.95 -39.52
CA GLY A 302 -28.54 57.47 -40.90
C GLY A 302 -28.13 56.02 -41.05
N ALA A 303 -27.71 55.36 -39.98
CA ALA A 303 -27.25 53.97 -39.99
C ALA A 303 -28.34 52.91 -39.81
N SER A 304 -29.58 53.30 -39.46
CA SER A 304 -30.68 52.36 -39.23
C SER A 304 -31.60 52.13 -40.44
N GLU A 305 -31.38 52.83 -41.58
CA GLU A 305 -32.29 52.74 -42.72
C GLU A 305 -31.74 51.90 -43.91
N GLY A 306 -30.57 51.25 -43.71
CA GLY A 306 -29.88 50.53 -44.84
C GLY A 306 -30.02 49.03 -44.82
N ASP A 307 -30.80 48.38 -43.92
CA ASP A 307 -30.87 46.91 -43.89
C ASP A 307 -32.36 46.44 -43.92
N LYS A 308 -33.06 46.74 -44.99
CA LYS A 308 -34.27 46.05 -45.43
C LYS A 308 -34.27 45.92 -46.93
N GLY A 309 -33.75 44.81 -47.40
CA GLY A 309 -33.89 44.47 -48.83
C GLY A 309 -32.97 43.31 -49.19
N GLU A 310 -33.62 42.24 -49.59
CA GLU A 310 -33.13 41.13 -50.43
C GLU A 310 -32.59 39.85 -49.76
N GLY A 311 -33.43 38.81 -49.92
CA GLY A 311 -33.06 37.44 -50.17
C GLY A 311 -33.26 36.42 -49.04
#